data_824c036407cf9fdacd0f8aa52e19acfd
#
_entry.id   824c036407cf9fdacd0f8aa52e19acfd
#
_cell.length_a   1.000
_cell.length_b   1.000
_cell.length_c   1.000
_cell.angle_alpha   90.00
_cell.angle_beta   90.00
_cell.angle_gamma   90.00
#
_symmetry.space_group_name_H-M   'P 1'
#
loop_
_entity.id
_entity.type
_entity.pdbx_description
1 polymer ?
#
loop_
_entity_poly.entity_id
_entity_poly.type
_entity_poly.pdbx_seq_one_letter_code
_entity_poly.pdbx_strand_id
1 'polypeptide(L)'
;MENHPQDNQFENKESIVNLNVVYGLEQEIERVRNTLERLPWYKQQGYPIGLPQNISEQSSPEEIANGISSEYSGAEYEDFTQWIKEQWPQIPAGFEELKKIPSFHLRDAYTIFLTKYGSGGSYDAQSGKVIVNIETRGKEKIIGTIVHEIIHTGIEYLIVSYDVQHWHKERLVDLIGKKYFPGLTPLQNIKEDTAIVDDAFRKHFPDIEAVAHEIGGK
;
A
#
# COMPACT_ATOMS: atom_id res chain seq x y z
N MET A 1 -2.79 -31.99 47.30
CA MET A 1 -2.68 -30.64 46.67
C MET A 1 -2.35 -30.87 45.22
N GLU A 2 -3.37 -30.90 44.40
CA GLU A 2 -3.23 -31.12 42.96
C GLU A 2 -3.05 -29.76 42.27
N ASN A 3 -1.89 -29.60 41.63
CA ASN A 3 -1.59 -28.46 40.79
C ASN A 3 -2.30 -28.64 39.42
N HIS A 4 -3.35 -27.90 39.19
CA HIS A 4 -3.91 -27.75 37.84
C HIS A 4 -2.99 -26.84 37.00
N PRO A 5 -2.58 -27.27 35.80
CA PRO A 5 -1.97 -26.37 34.84
C PRO A 5 -3.00 -25.34 34.34
N GLN A 6 -2.68 -24.07 34.50
CA GLN A 6 -3.44 -23.00 33.85
C GLN A 6 -3.22 -23.09 32.32
N ASP A 7 -4.21 -23.55 31.62
CA ASP A 7 -4.32 -23.40 30.15
C ASP A 7 -4.42 -21.91 29.83
N ASN A 8 -3.30 -21.31 29.47
CA ASN A 8 -3.27 -20.03 28.79
C ASN A 8 -3.74 -20.25 27.35
N GLN A 9 -5.05 -20.30 27.14
CA GLN A 9 -5.65 -20.10 25.82
C GLN A 9 -5.42 -18.64 25.42
N PHE A 10 -4.33 -18.38 24.69
CA PHE A 10 -4.26 -17.21 23.86
C PHE A 10 -5.33 -17.39 22.77
N GLU A 11 -6.47 -16.73 22.92
CA GLU A 11 -7.41 -16.56 21.84
C GLU A 11 -6.65 -15.89 20.68
N ASN A 12 -6.34 -16.66 19.64
CA ASN A 12 -5.90 -16.16 18.36
C ASN A 12 -7.05 -15.33 17.80
N LYS A 13 -7.07 -14.02 18.04
CA LYS A 13 -7.97 -13.12 17.36
C LYS A 13 -7.67 -13.27 15.87
N GLU A 14 -8.57 -13.91 15.13
CA GLU A 14 -8.48 -13.95 13.67
C GLU A 14 -8.32 -12.52 13.17
N SER A 15 -7.27 -12.29 12.39
CA SER A 15 -7.04 -10.97 11.80
C SER A 15 -8.20 -10.64 10.88
N ILE A 16 -8.83 -9.48 11.09
CA ILE A 16 -9.94 -8.99 10.23
C ILE A 16 -9.50 -8.74 8.78
N VAL A 17 -8.19 -8.64 8.54
CA VAL A 17 -7.58 -8.49 7.21
C VAL A 17 -6.44 -9.49 7.07
N ASN A 18 -6.60 -10.44 6.17
CA ASN A 18 -5.58 -11.43 5.87
C ASN A 18 -4.63 -10.94 4.79
N LEU A 19 -3.33 -11.23 4.92
CA LEU A 19 -2.33 -10.94 3.90
C LEU A 19 -1.78 -12.23 3.30
N ASN A 20 -1.83 -12.30 1.96
CA ASN A 20 -1.12 -13.30 1.18
C ASN A 20 0.11 -12.63 0.57
N VAL A 21 1.30 -12.88 1.13
CA VAL A 21 2.55 -12.27 0.65
C VAL A 21 3.13 -13.12 -0.48
N VAL A 22 3.40 -12.51 -1.62
CA VAL A 22 3.93 -13.16 -2.83
C VAL A 22 5.13 -12.38 -3.38
N TYR A 23 6.05 -13.12 -3.99
CA TYR A 23 7.21 -12.59 -4.72
C TYR A 23 7.72 -13.67 -5.69
N GLY A 24 8.49 -13.27 -6.68
CA GLY A 24 9.08 -14.21 -7.62
C GLY A 24 9.72 -13.52 -8.82
N LEU A 25 10.59 -14.24 -9.53
CA LEU A 25 11.34 -13.72 -10.68
C LEU A 25 10.41 -13.22 -11.80
N GLU A 26 9.43 -14.02 -12.19
CA GLU A 26 8.47 -13.66 -13.25
C GLU A 26 7.68 -12.41 -12.92
N GLN A 27 7.30 -12.26 -11.64
CA GLN A 27 6.58 -11.09 -11.17
C GLN A 27 7.46 -9.84 -11.20
N GLU A 28 8.76 -9.96 -10.89
CA GLU A 28 9.68 -8.82 -10.99
C GLU A 28 9.87 -8.40 -12.45
N ILE A 29 9.95 -9.35 -13.38
CA ILE A 29 10.01 -9.07 -14.83
C ILE A 29 8.76 -8.30 -15.27
N GLU A 30 7.58 -8.77 -14.89
CA GLU A 30 6.31 -8.09 -15.17
C GLU A 30 6.29 -6.68 -14.54
N ARG A 31 6.75 -6.56 -13.28
CA ARG A 31 6.79 -5.27 -12.56
C ARG A 31 7.66 -4.25 -13.29
N VAL A 32 8.85 -4.64 -13.75
CA VAL A 32 9.76 -3.75 -14.48
C VAL A 32 9.14 -3.32 -15.80
N ARG A 33 8.55 -4.24 -16.58
CA ARG A 33 7.85 -3.91 -17.83
C ARG A 33 6.75 -2.88 -17.61
N ASN A 34 5.85 -3.14 -16.66
CA ASN A 34 4.76 -2.22 -16.32
C ASN A 34 5.29 -0.86 -15.80
N THR A 35 6.43 -0.86 -15.12
CA THR A 35 7.06 0.39 -14.65
C THR A 35 7.61 1.21 -15.82
N LEU A 36 8.27 0.57 -16.79
CA LEU A 36 8.80 1.23 -17.97
C LEU A 36 7.68 1.83 -18.84
N GLU A 37 6.57 1.12 -19.03
CA GLU A 37 5.39 1.64 -19.75
C GLU A 37 4.81 2.92 -19.11
N ARG A 38 4.86 3.00 -17.78
CA ARG A 38 4.34 4.14 -17.00
C ARG A 38 5.40 5.18 -16.65
N LEU A 39 6.64 5.00 -17.07
CA LEU A 39 7.74 5.84 -16.67
C LEU A 39 7.54 7.34 -17.00
N PRO A 40 6.94 7.74 -18.16
CA PRO A 40 6.62 9.14 -18.43
C PRO A 40 5.69 9.75 -17.38
N TRP A 41 4.66 9.02 -16.95
CA TRP A 41 3.75 9.47 -15.92
C TRP A 41 4.45 9.62 -14.55
N TYR A 42 5.26 8.64 -14.15
CA TYR A 42 6.01 8.73 -12.89
C TYR A 42 6.95 9.94 -12.88
N LYS A 43 7.65 10.21 -14.01
CA LYS A 43 8.52 11.39 -14.17
C LYS A 43 7.72 12.69 -14.02
N GLN A 44 6.53 12.76 -14.65
CA GLN A 44 5.65 13.93 -14.56
C GLN A 44 5.18 14.18 -13.10
N GLN A 45 4.86 13.12 -12.36
CA GLN A 45 4.43 13.23 -10.96
C GLN A 45 5.61 13.39 -9.98
N GLY A 46 6.85 13.30 -10.45
CA GLY A 46 8.05 13.44 -9.61
C GLY A 46 8.33 12.24 -8.71
N TYR A 47 7.82 11.06 -9.02
CA TYR A 47 8.10 9.84 -8.26
C TYR A 47 9.49 9.30 -8.52
N PRO A 48 10.28 8.98 -7.46
CA PRO A 48 11.49 8.21 -7.63
C PRO A 48 11.15 6.77 -8.03
N ILE A 49 11.84 6.25 -9.05
CA ILE A 49 11.60 4.91 -9.60
C ILE A 49 12.87 4.09 -9.56
N GLY A 50 12.80 2.92 -8.91
CA GLY A 50 13.84 1.89 -8.97
C GLY A 50 13.70 1.04 -10.23
N LEU A 51 14.82 0.84 -10.94
CA LEU A 51 14.93 -0.09 -12.08
C LEU A 51 16.17 -0.97 -11.87
N PRO A 52 16.23 -2.18 -12.49
CA PRO A 52 17.41 -2.99 -12.48
C PRO A 52 18.60 -2.23 -13.12
N GLN A 53 19.81 -2.60 -12.72
CA GLN A 53 21.01 -1.99 -13.28
C GLN A 53 21.06 -2.15 -14.82
N ASN A 54 21.37 -1.07 -15.52
CA ASN A 54 21.47 -1.03 -16.99
C ASN A 54 20.15 -1.27 -17.76
N ILE A 55 18.99 -1.27 -17.10
CA ILE A 55 17.68 -1.36 -17.75
C ILE A 55 17.07 0.03 -17.94
N SER A 56 16.53 0.27 -19.13
CA SER A 56 15.94 1.52 -19.57
C SER A 56 14.71 1.31 -20.46
N GLU A 57 14.08 2.40 -20.89
CA GLU A 57 12.95 2.39 -21.84
C GLU A 57 13.28 1.73 -23.18
N GLN A 58 14.56 1.64 -23.56
CA GLN A 58 15.04 1.03 -24.80
C GLN A 58 15.41 -0.44 -24.66
N SER A 59 15.42 -0.98 -23.44
CA SER A 59 15.81 -2.36 -23.19
C SER A 59 14.80 -3.36 -23.76
N SER A 60 15.31 -4.38 -24.43
CA SER A 60 14.49 -5.49 -24.94
C SER A 60 13.92 -6.34 -23.81
N PRO A 61 12.85 -7.11 -24.06
CA PRO A 61 12.32 -8.05 -23.09
C PRO A 61 13.34 -9.06 -22.54
N GLU A 62 14.31 -9.47 -23.36
CA GLU A 62 15.38 -10.39 -22.98
C GLU A 62 16.41 -9.71 -22.06
N GLU A 63 16.83 -8.48 -22.36
CA GLU A 63 17.71 -7.69 -21.50
C GLU A 63 17.08 -7.45 -20.13
N ILE A 64 15.78 -7.14 -20.09
CA ILE A 64 15.04 -6.97 -18.84
C ILE A 64 15.07 -8.27 -18.02
N ALA A 65 14.73 -9.41 -18.63
CA ALA A 65 14.70 -10.70 -17.94
C ALA A 65 16.10 -11.10 -17.42
N ASN A 66 17.15 -10.90 -18.21
CA ASN A 66 18.53 -11.23 -17.84
C ASN A 66 19.01 -10.30 -16.71
N GLY A 67 18.76 -8.99 -16.80
CA GLY A 67 19.11 -8.03 -15.78
C GLY A 67 18.51 -8.39 -14.43
N ILE A 68 17.20 -8.65 -14.39
CA ILE A 68 16.49 -9.02 -13.16
C ILE A 68 17.01 -10.36 -12.62
N SER A 69 17.20 -11.37 -13.49
CA SER A 69 17.70 -12.68 -13.07
C SER A 69 19.07 -12.60 -12.39
N SER A 70 19.92 -11.66 -12.81
CA SER A 70 21.25 -11.46 -12.22
C SER A 70 21.22 -10.81 -10.83
N GLU A 71 20.15 -10.05 -10.52
CA GLU A 71 19.98 -9.33 -9.26
C GLU A 71 19.03 -10.03 -8.28
N TYR A 72 18.26 -11.03 -8.75
CA TYR A 72 17.21 -11.68 -7.97
C TYR A 72 17.78 -12.59 -6.88
N SER A 73 17.36 -12.37 -5.65
CA SER A 73 17.68 -13.21 -4.49
C SER A 73 16.41 -13.48 -3.67
N GLY A 74 15.88 -14.68 -3.74
CA GLY A 74 14.67 -15.07 -2.99
C GLY A 74 14.80 -14.92 -1.48
N ALA A 75 16.02 -15.04 -0.92
CA ALA A 75 16.27 -14.91 0.51
C ALA A 75 15.93 -13.52 1.07
N GLU A 76 16.13 -12.46 0.28
CA GLU A 76 15.79 -11.10 0.71
C GLU A 76 14.28 -10.91 0.86
N TYR A 77 13.49 -11.47 -0.07
CA TYR A 77 12.02 -11.39 -0.01
C TYR A 77 11.45 -12.23 1.15
N GLU A 78 12.08 -13.39 1.43
CA GLU A 78 11.68 -14.24 2.55
C GLU A 78 11.87 -13.51 3.89
N ASP A 79 12.97 -12.79 4.07
CA ASP A 79 13.24 -12.01 5.27
C ASP A 79 12.19 -10.89 5.48
N PHE A 80 11.75 -10.22 4.41
CA PHE A 80 10.64 -9.26 4.48
C PHE A 80 9.29 -9.92 4.72
N THR A 81 9.05 -11.09 4.09
CA THR A 81 7.83 -11.87 4.29
C THR A 81 7.67 -12.27 5.75
N GLN A 82 8.74 -12.78 6.36
CA GLN A 82 8.73 -13.16 7.78
C GLN A 82 8.48 -11.93 8.67
N TRP A 83 9.14 -10.81 8.38
CA TRP A 83 8.91 -9.56 9.11
C TRP A 83 7.45 -9.09 9.04
N ILE A 84 6.83 -9.14 7.85
CA ILE A 84 5.42 -8.77 7.68
C ILE A 84 4.53 -9.70 8.52
N LYS A 85 4.73 -11.01 8.48
CA LYS A 85 3.96 -12.00 9.26
C LYS A 85 4.05 -11.74 10.77
N GLU A 86 5.21 -11.32 11.26
CA GLU A 86 5.42 -11.02 12.68
C GLU A 86 4.77 -9.71 13.14
N GLN A 87 4.80 -8.68 12.26
CA GLN A 87 4.29 -7.34 12.62
C GLN A 87 2.79 -7.19 12.37
N TRP A 88 2.25 -7.84 11.34
CA TRP A 88 0.87 -7.65 10.91
C TRP A 88 -0.19 -7.91 11.99
N PRO A 89 -0.09 -8.94 12.83
CA PRO A 89 -1.07 -9.20 13.90
C PRO A 89 -1.28 -8.06 14.90
N GLN A 90 -0.39 -7.08 14.93
CA GLN A 90 -0.47 -5.92 15.82
C GLN A 90 -1.27 -4.73 15.23
N ILE A 91 -1.70 -4.82 13.95
CA ILE A 91 -2.31 -3.72 13.18
C ILE A 91 -3.86 -3.71 13.15
N PRO A 92 -4.61 -4.77 13.51
CA PRO A 92 -6.03 -4.92 13.18
C PRO A 92 -6.98 -3.83 13.70
N ALA A 93 -6.69 -3.23 14.86
CA ALA A 93 -7.63 -2.30 15.52
C ALA A 93 -8.05 -1.11 14.64
N GLY A 94 -7.13 -0.56 13.83
CA GLY A 94 -7.43 0.53 12.91
C GLY A 94 -8.39 0.12 11.79
N PHE A 95 -8.24 -1.10 11.29
CA PHE A 95 -9.13 -1.63 10.24
C PHE A 95 -10.51 -1.98 10.79
N GLU A 96 -10.63 -2.44 12.03
CA GLU A 96 -11.92 -2.65 12.69
C GLU A 96 -12.74 -1.35 12.78
N GLU A 97 -12.07 -0.23 13.05
CA GLU A 97 -12.73 1.07 13.06
C GLU A 97 -13.08 1.56 11.65
N LEU A 98 -12.19 1.39 10.67
CA LEU A 98 -12.47 1.73 9.28
C LEU A 98 -13.64 0.93 8.69
N LYS A 99 -13.77 -0.34 9.04
CA LYS A 99 -14.89 -1.20 8.59
C LYS A 99 -16.26 -0.70 9.05
N LYS A 100 -16.32 0.12 10.10
CA LYS A 100 -17.57 0.73 10.59
C LYS A 100 -18.03 1.91 9.74
N ILE A 101 -17.18 2.45 8.88
CA ILE A 101 -17.51 3.55 7.98
C ILE A 101 -18.19 2.98 6.74
N PRO A 102 -19.48 3.30 6.47
CA PRO A 102 -20.24 2.69 5.37
C PRO A 102 -19.61 2.88 3.99
N SER A 103 -18.95 4.03 3.78
CA SER A 103 -18.28 4.39 2.53
C SER A 103 -16.82 3.90 2.44
N PHE A 104 -16.37 3.03 3.36
CA PHE A 104 -15.05 2.41 3.30
C PHE A 104 -15.15 0.92 2.98
N HIS A 105 -14.65 0.50 1.83
CA HIS A 105 -14.73 -0.89 1.38
C HIS A 105 -13.48 -1.69 1.75
N LEU A 106 -13.51 -2.32 2.93
CA LEU A 106 -12.43 -3.20 3.37
C LEU A 106 -12.65 -4.64 2.87
N ARG A 107 -11.61 -5.24 2.28
CA ARG A 107 -11.61 -6.65 1.90
C ARG A 107 -11.14 -7.52 3.07
N ASP A 108 -11.59 -8.78 3.10
CA ASP A 108 -11.13 -9.75 4.10
C ASP A 108 -9.70 -10.24 3.83
N ALA A 109 -9.21 -10.11 2.60
CA ALA A 109 -7.84 -10.49 2.23
C ALA A 109 -7.25 -9.59 1.13
N TYR A 110 -5.93 -9.41 1.20
CA TYR A 110 -5.12 -8.70 0.21
C TYR A 110 -3.92 -9.54 -0.22
N THR A 111 -3.53 -9.44 -1.49
CA THR A 111 -2.27 -10.02 -1.98
C THR A 111 -1.19 -8.94 -1.96
N ILE A 112 -0.20 -9.14 -1.10
CA ILE A 112 0.95 -8.23 -0.95
C ILE A 112 2.07 -8.72 -1.85
N PHE A 113 2.36 -7.96 -2.87
CA PHE A 113 3.39 -8.24 -3.84
C PHE A 113 4.67 -7.49 -3.49
N LEU A 114 5.72 -8.21 -3.08
CA LEU A 114 7.01 -7.63 -2.78
C LEU A 114 7.85 -7.48 -4.05
N THR A 115 8.48 -6.31 -4.22
CA THR A 115 9.32 -5.98 -5.37
C THR A 115 10.50 -5.12 -4.96
N LYS A 116 11.60 -5.17 -5.73
CA LYS A 116 12.72 -4.23 -5.63
C LYS A 116 12.56 -3.03 -6.57
N TYR A 117 11.58 -3.07 -7.48
CA TYR A 117 11.49 -2.12 -8.58
C TYR A 117 10.21 -1.30 -8.58
N GLY A 118 10.24 -0.20 -9.35
CA GLY A 118 9.13 0.73 -9.47
C GLY A 118 9.08 1.77 -8.38
N SER A 119 7.88 2.30 -8.08
CA SER A 119 7.62 3.25 -7.00
C SER A 119 7.64 2.57 -5.63
N GLY A 120 7.56 3.35 -4.55
CA GLY A 120 7.59 2.83 -3.18
C GLY A 120 6.41 1.96 -2.80
N GLY A 121 5.21 2.28 -3.31
CA GLY A 121 3.97 1.51 -3.17
C GLY A 121 3.06 1.73 -4.35
N SER A 122 2.14 0.81 -4.59
CA SER A 122 1.02 0.94 -5.52
C SER A 122 -0.02 -0.16 -5.28
N TYR A 123 -1.22 -0.01 -5.81
CA TYR A 123 -2.33 -0.94 -5.62
C TYR A 123 -3.12 -1.18 -6.90
N ASP A 124 -3.91 -2.25 -6.88
CA ASP A 124 -5.01 -2.51 -7.79
C ASP A 124 -6.27 -2.78 -6.96
N ALA A 125 -7.18 -1.81 -6.97
CA ALA A 125 -8.40 -1.88 -6.17
C ALA A 125 -9.34 -2.99 -6.62
N GLN A 126 -9.31 -3.41 -7.90
CA GLN A 126 -10.19 -4.48 -8.39
C GLN A 126 -9.77 -5.85 -7.85
N SER A 127 -8.49 -6.15 -7.87
CA SER A 127 -7.97 -7.45 -7.41
C SER A 127 -7.65 -7.49 -5.91
N GLY A 128 -7.51 -6.32 -5.24
CA GLY A 128 -6.96 -6.26 -3.89
C GLY A 128 -5.46 -6.53 -3.83
N LYS A 129 -4.74 -6.31 -4.95
CA LYS A 129 -3.29 -6.42 -5.01
C LYS A 129 -2.65 -5.14 -4.49
N VAL A 130 -1.72 -5.28 -3.57
CA VAL A 130 -0.87 -4.21 -3.04
C VAL A 130 0.57 -4.53 -3.41
N ILE A 131 1.28 -3.61 -4.02
CA ILE A 131 2.67 -3.77 -4.44
C ILE A 131 3.54 -2.89 -3.55
N VAL A 132 4.58 -3.45 -2.95
CA VAL A 132 5.48 -2.72 -2.04
C VAL A 132 6.93 -2.94 -2.42
N ASN A 133 7.65 -1.83 -2.60
CA ASN A 133 9.07 -1.85 -2.94
C ASN A 133 9.91 -1.98 -1.67
N ILE A 134 10.60 -3.11 -1.50
CA ILE A 134 11.39 -3.43 -0.32
C ILE A 134 12.70 -2.61 -0.23
N GLU A 135 13.28 -2.21 -1.36
CA GLU A 135 14.51 -1.41 -1.41
C GLU A 135 14.27 0.03 -0.92
N THR A 136 13.18 0.65 -1.39
CA THR A 136 12.90 2.05 -1.06
C THR A 136 12.25 2.24 0.30
N ARG A 137 11.58 1.22 0.83
CA ARG A 137 10.82 1.30 2.09
C ARG A 137 11.58 0.74 3.28
N GLY A 138 12.31 -0.36 3.09
CA GLY A 138 12.93 -1.09 4.20
C GLY A 138 11.90 -1.65 5.19
N LYS A 139 12.35 -2.45 6.15
CA LYS A 139 11.48 -3.10 7.12
C LYS A 139 10.67 -2.12 7.98
N GLU A 140 11.25 -0.99 8.34
CA GLU A 140 10.62 0.00 9.22
C GLU A 140 9.37 0.66 8.63
N LYS A 141 9.31 0.80 7.30
CA LYS A 141 8.23 1.52 6.60
C LYS A 141 7.28 0.60 5.85
N ILE A 142 7.62 -0.68 5.67
CA ILE A 142 6.86 -1.59 4.81
C ILE A 142 5.42 -1.78 5.30
N ILE A 143 5.21 -1.94 6.60
CA ILE A 143 3.87 -2.10 7.18
C ILE A 143 3.03 -0.84 6.96
N GLY A 144 3.61 0.34 7.21
CA GLY A 144 2.93 1.62 6.96
C GLY A 144 2.56 1.81 5.49
N THR A 145 3.42 1.35 4.56
CA THR A 145 3.11 1.37 3.12
C THR A 145 1.98 0.40 2.79
N ILE A 146 1.98 -0.83 3.33
CA ILE A 146 0.87 -1.79 3.13
C ILE A 146 -0.45 -1.18 3.60
N VAL A 147 -0.48 -0.60 4.80
CA VAL A 147 -1.68 0.06 5.34
C VAL A 147 -2.13 1.21 4.43
N HIS A 148 -1.22 2.06 3.98
CA HIS A 148 -1.51 3.18 3.08
C HIS A 148 -2.17 2.70 1.77
N GLU A 149 -1.59 1.68 1.12
CA GLU A 149 -2.15 1.13 -0.12
C GLU A 149 -3.50 0.43 0.10
N ILE A 150 -3.71 -0.22 1.25
CA ILE A 150 -5.02 -0.79 1.62
C ILE A 150 -6.07 0.32 1.79
N ILE A 151 -5.73 1.45 2.41
CA ILE A 151 -6.65 2.58 2.54
C ILE A 151 -7.04 3.09 1.14
N HIS A 152 -6.09 3.22 0.21
CA HIS A 152 -6.39 3.55 -1.18
C HIS A 152 -7.43 2.61 -1.79
N THR A 153 -7.23 1.30 -1.66
CA THR A 153 -8.19 0.33 -2.23
C THR A 153 -9.60 0.50 -1.66
N GLY A 154 -9.69 0.88 -0.38
CA GLY A 154 -10.96 1.04 0.33
C GLY A 154 -11.79 2.24 -0.12
N ILE A 155 -11.16 3.27 -0.68
CA ILE A 155 -11.82 4.51 -1.12
C ILE A 155 -11.76 4.76 -2.64
N GLU A 156 -11.07 3.92 -3.41
CA GLU A 156 -10.80 4.16 -4.85
C GLU A 156 -12.09 4.39 -5.66
N TYR A 157 -13.17 3.69 -5.33
CA TYR A 157 -14.44 3.87 -6.02
C TYR A 157 -15.02 5.29 -5.85
N LEU A 158 -14.79 5.95 -4.70
CA LEU A 158 -15.16 7.35 -4.47
C LEU A 158 -14.25 8.29 -5.26
N ILE A 159 -12.94 8.01 -5.26
CA ILE A 159 -11.95 8.80 -6.00
C ILE A 159 -12.32 8.86 -7.49
N VAL A 160 -12.67 7.71 -8.07
CA VAL A 160 -13.10 7.62 -9.48
C VAL A 160 -14.47 8.28 -9.69
N SER A 161 -15.43 8.04 -8.80
CA SER A 161 -16.80 8.56 -8.93
C SER A 161 -16.84 10.08 -8.90
N TYR A 162 -16.05 10.71 -8.07
CA TYR A 162 -16.00 12.17 -7.88
C TYR A 162 -14.87 12.86 -8.63
N ASP A 163 -14.08 12.12 -9.44
CA ASP A 163 -12.95 12.66 -10.21
C ASP A 163 -11.92 13.40 -9.33
N VAL A 164 -11.58 12.80 -8.18
CA VAL A 164 -10.66 13.39 -7.22
C VAL A 164 -9.24 13.39 -7.79
N GLN A 165 -8.58 14.53 -7.77
CA GLN A 165 -7.22 14.67 -8.27
C GLN A 165 -6.21 13.87 -7.47
N HIS A 166 -5.12 13.46 -8.12
CA HIS A 166 -4.10 12.58 -7.56
C HIS A 166 -3.59 13.02 -6.19
N TRP A 167 -3.13 14.27 -6.04
CA TRP A 167 -2.56 14.73 -4.77
C TRP A 167 -3.61 15.00 -3.69
N HIS A 168 -4.85 15.30 -4.05
CA HIS A 168 -5.96 15.34 -3.11
C HIS A 168 -6.29 13.95 -2.57
N LYS A 169 -6.26 12.92 -3.43
CA LYS A 169 -6.40 11.51 -3.03
C LYS A 169 -5.30 11.11 -2.05
N GLU A 170 -4.03 11.38 -2.37
CA GLU A 170 -2.89 11.07 -1.49
C GLU A 170 -3.06 11.74 -0.11
N ARG A 171 -3.47 13.01 -0.09
CA ARG A 171 -3.72 13.73 1.17
C ARG A 171 -4.86 13.12 1.98
N LEU A 172 -5.95 12.74 1.34
CA LEU A 172 -7.08 12.09 2.02
C LEU A 172 -6.65 10.77 2.67
N VAL A 173 -5.90 9.95 1.95
CA VAL A 173 -5.35 8.67 2.47
C VAL A 173 -4.42 8.91 3.65
N ASP A 174 -3.54 9.91 3.58
CA ASP A 174 -2.66 10.29 4.68
C ASP A 174 -3.44 10.71 5.94
N LEU A 175 -4.53 11.47 5.78
CA LEU A 175 -5.39 11.89 6.90
C LEU A 175 -6.11 10.71 7.55
N ILE A 176 -6.66 9.80 6.75
CA ILE A 176 -7.27 8.54 7.23
C ILE A 176 -6.22 7.70 7.97
N GLY A 177 -5.06 7.50 7.35
CA GLY A 177 -3.94 6.75 7.92
C GLY A 177 -3.49 7.32 9.27
N LYS A 178 -3.30 8.65 9.34
CA LYS A 178 -2.94 9.34 10.59
C LYS A 178 -3.99 9.15 11.69
N LYS A 179 -5.28 9.11 11.32
CA LYS A 179 -6.39 8.98 12.27
C LYS A 179 -6.46 7.59 12.89
N TYR A 180 -6.32 6.53 12.09
CA TYR A 180 -6.55 5.15 12.52
C TYR A 180 -5.27 4.35 12.78
N PHE A 181 -4.14 4.79 12.23
CA PHE A 181 -2.83 4.17 12.37
C PHE A 181 -1.75 5.19 12.75
N PRO A 182 -1.92 5.88 13.90
CA PRO A 182 -1.02 6.95 14.31
C PRO A 182 0.42 6.42 14.47
N GLY A 183 1.37 7.12 13.85
CA GLY A 183 2.79 6.76 13.88
C GLY A 183 3.20 5.67 12.90
N LEU A 184 2.27 4.98 12.24
CA LEU A 184 2.55 3.93 11.27
C LEU A 184 2.63 4.47 9.84
N THR A 185 1.69 5.34 9.45
CA THR A 185 1.64 5.95 8.13
C THR A 185 2.19 7.38 8.20
N PRO A 186 3.42 7.63 7.73
CA PRO A 186 3.97 8.97 7.68
C PRO A 186 3.23 9.81 6.63
N LEU A 187 2.99 11.08 6.94
CA LEU A 187 2.44 12.01 5.96
C LEU A 187 3.41 12.19 4.80
N GLN A 188 2.89 12.18 3.58
CA GLN A 188 3.67 12.45 2.38
C GLN A 188 4.05 13.93 2.31
N ASN A 189 5.21 14.23 1.70
CA ASN A 189 5.60 15.60 1.40
C ASN A 189 4.97 16.03 0.06
N ILE A 190 3.69 16.40 0.10
CA ILE A 190 2.93 16.86 -1.05
C ILE A 190 3.24 18.34 -1.27
N LYS A 191 3.63 18.70 -2.50
CA LYS A 191 4.00 20.09 -2.86
C LYS A 191 2.81 20.92 -3.33
N GLU A 192 1.75 20.25 -3.79
CA GLU A 192 0.52 20.88 -4.24
C GLU A 192 -0.31 21.39 -3.05
N ASP A 193 -1.15 22.39 -3.30
CA ASP A 193 -2.09 22.89 -2.29
C ASP A 193 -3.19 21.83 -2.03
N THR A 194 -3.20 21.33 -0.81
CA THR A 194 -4.19 20.35 -0.35
C THR A 194 -5.09 20.90 0.77
N ALA A 195 -5.11 22.21 1.00
CA ALA A 195 -5.89 22.83 2.07
C ALA A 195 -7.39 22.48 1.98
N ILE A 196 -7.94 22.39 0.77
CA ILE A 196 -9.32 21.96 0.54
C ILE A 196 -9.59 20.57 1.12
N VAL A 197 -8.63 19.66 1.06
CA VAL A 197 -8.76 18.29 1.60
C VAL A 197 -8.78 18.31 3.12
N ASP A 198 -7.89 19.11 3.74
CA ASP A 198 -7.85 19.26 5.20
C ASP A 198 -9.16 19.88 5.73
N ASP A 199 -9.72 20.86 5.02
CA ASP A 199 -10.97 21.54 5.39
C ASP A 199 -12.17 20.60 5.23
N ALA A 200 -12.30 19.91 4.08
CA ALA A 200 -13.36 18.95 3.84
C ALA A 200 -13.30 17.80 4.85
N PHE A 201 -12.10 17.26 5.11
CA PHE A 201 -11.92 16.22 6.11
C PHE A 201 -12.36 16.66 7.50
N ARG A 202 -11.96 17.85 7.93
CA ARG A 202 -12.35 18.41 9.24
C ARG A 202 -13.86 18.60 9.37
N LYS A 203 -14.52 18.96 8.27
CA LYS A 203 -15.96 19.27 8.20
C LYS A 203 -16.84 18.02 8.16
N HIS A 204 -16.45 17.01 7.41
CA HIS A 204 -17.33 15.88 7.08
C HIS A 204 -16.94 14.56 7.72
N PHE A 205 -15.64 14.36 8.04
CA PHE A 205 -15.20 13.06 8.55
C PHE A 205 -16.00 12.65 9.80
N PRO A 206 -16.51 11.39 9.91
CA PRO A 206 -16.11 10.20 9.17
C PRO A 206 -16.87 9.90 7.86
N ASP A 207 -17.69 10.79 7.35
CA ASP A 207 -18.34 10.64 6.05
C ASP A 207 -17.33 10.88 4.92
N ILE A 208 -16.61 9.80 4.52
CA ILE A 208 -15.57 9.88 3.46
C ILE A 208 -16.19 10.22 2.11
N GLU A 209 -17.43 9.82 1.85
CA GLU A 209 -18.11 10.14 0.60
C GLU A 209 -18.37 11.64 0.49
N ALA A 210 -18.83 12.29 1.54
CA ALA A 210 -19.01 13.74 1.57
C ALA A 210 -17.67 14.48 1.42
N VAL A 211 -16.55 13.95 1.99
CA VAL A 211 -15.22 14.51 1.76
C VAL A 211 -14.85 14.40 0.28
N ALA A 212 -14.97 13.20 -0.32
CA ALA A 212 -14.61 12.96 -1.71
C ALA A 212 -15.44 13.83 -2.68
N HIS A 213 -16.72 14.01 -2.40
CA HIS A 213 -17.60 14.89 -3.17
C HIS A 213 -17.14 16.36 -3.11
N GLU A 214 -16.76 16.88 -1.93
CA GLU A 214 -16.34 18.29 -1.77
C GLU A 214 -14.99 18.56 -2.44
N ILE A 215 -14.05 17.58 -2.47
CA ILE A 215 -12.72 17.75 -3.06
C ILE A 215 -12.62 17.30 -4.53
N GLY A 216 -13.69 16.71 -5.06
CA GLY A 216 -13.76 16.23 -6.44
C GLY A 216 -14.02 17.33 -7.45
N GLY A 217 -13.84 17.01 -8.74
CA GLY A 217 -14.05 17.93 -9.87
C GLY A 217 -15.44 17.84 -10.51
N LYS A 218 -16.36 17.03 -9.94
CA LYS A 218 -17.73 16.80 -10.46
C LYS A 218 -18.77 17.29 -9.52
#